data_a01876622315cc292a1fd8990a8e0eba
#
_entry.id   a01876622315cc292a1fd8990a8e0eba
#
_cell.length_a   1.000
_cell.length_b   1.000
_cell.length_c   1.000
_cell.angle_alpha   90.00
_cell.angle_beta   90.00
_cell.angle_gamma   90.00
#
_symmetry.space_group_name_H-M   'P 1'
#
loop_
_entity.id
_entity.type
_entity.pdbx_description
1 polymer ?
#
loop_
_entity_poly.entity_id
_entity_poly.type
_entity_poly.pdbx_seq_one_letter_code
_entity_poly.pdbx_strand_id
1 'polypeptide(L)'
;MSDPTVLRGDPVALAAELRSLVPGSGSVTEAVAEIIAAVRAGGDAALTEYTRRLDTGGAEPGPLLVTGVELDGAVERLDSEVRSGLERAAANVGRVAAAGLAADRVVELEAGGYPSYEIKLRGVPVAGAAVYVPGGRAPYPSTVIMGVVTARVAEVEDVAVCAPPGGDGDIHPVILAACRLAGASRVYRMGGAQAIAALAYGTESVAPVDVIVGPGNLYVQEAKHQVLGQVGIDGFAGPSDLVVIADGAADPELVALDLLAQGEHGPGTLVVGISDSPELLDAVAREMAGSPDTGAVRRLVATADLAGALALAEAFAPEHLELLGPDAEALAPLVSRAGCLFVGAAGGSAFGDYIAGSNHVLPTGGAARFASALSPAHFRRRFSEVRIGGAAAALARAAAPVARAEGFELHARSMEARVRQNGSS
;
A
#
# COMPACT_ATOMS: atom_id res chain seq x y z
N MET A 1 7.30 -28.65 -14.80
CA MET A 1 8.10 -27.47 -14.37
C MET A 1 8.54 -26.78 -15.66
N SER A 2 8.07 -25.59 -15.91
CA SER A 2 8.58 -24.80 -17.07
C SER A 2 9.84 -24.09 -16.61
N ASP A 3 10.97 -24.44 -17.18
CA ASP A 3 12.21 -23.68 -17.01
C ASP A 3 11.94 -22.20 -17.36
N PRO A 4 12.62 -21.25 -16.71
CA PRO A 4 12.42 -19.84 -17.02
C PRO A 4 12.71 -19.58 -18.49
N THR A 5 11.73 -19.00 -19.20
CA THR A 5 11.87 -18.67 -20.61
C THR A 5 12.66 -17.37 -20.75
N VAL A 6 13.74 -17.38 -21.53
CA VAL A 6 14.52 -16.18 -21.85
C VAL A 6 13.82 -15.41 -22.97
N LEU A 7 13.39 -14.17 -22.70
CA LEU A 7 12.73 -13.28 -23.64
C LEU A 7 13.71 -12.24 -24.22
N ARG A 8 13.43 -11.76 -25.42
CA ARG A 8 14.18 -10.67 -26.09
C ARG A 8 13.19 -9.81 -26.86
N GLY A 9 13.38 -8.49 -26.87
CA GLY A 9 12.51 -7.60 -27.65
C GLY A 9 12.62 -6.13 -27.27
N ASP A 10 11.70 -5.34 -27.80
CA ASP A 10 11.57 -3.94 -27.44
C ASP A 10 11.10 -3.81 -25.98
N PRO A 11 11.70 -2.94 -25.15
CA PRO A 11 11.39 -2.82 -23.72
C PRO A 11 9.92 -2.54 -23.42
N VAL A 12 9.26 -1.68 -24.17
CA VAL A 12 7.86 -1.31 -23.95
C VAL A 12 6.91 -2.46 -24.32
N ALA A 13 7.20 -3.13 -25.45
CA ALA A 13 6.44 -4.30 -25.87
C ALA A 13 6.59 -5.47 -24.88
N LEU A 14 7.82 -5.73 -24.42
CA LEU A 14 8.08 -6.75 -23.40
C LEU A 14 7.40 -6.44 -22.05
N ALA A 15 7.38 -5.18 -21.62
CA ALA A 15 6.68 -4.80 -20.41
C ALA A 15 5.18 -5.11 -20.50
N ALA A 16 4.55 -4.83 -21.64
CA ALA A 16 3.14 -5.14 -21.88
C ALA A 16 2.90 -6.66 -21.94
N GLU A 17 3.76 -7.41 -22.61
CA GLU A 17 3.72 -8.87 -22.66
C GLU A 17 3.81 -9.47 -21.25
N LEU A 18 4.80 -9.06 -20.45
CA LEU A 18 5.00 -9.53 -19.09
C LEU A 18 3.78 -9.22 -18.20
N ARG A 19 3.19 -8.03 -18.31
CA ARG A 19 1.96 -7.69 -17.57
C ARG A 19 0.77 -8.57 -17.96
N SER A 20 0.67 -9.02 -19.20
CA SER A 20 -0.41 -9.89 -19.68
C SER A 20 -0.37 -11.32 -19.13
N LEU A 21 0.75 -11.72 -18.53
CA LEU A 21 0.93 -13.07 -17.97
C LEU A 21 0.21 -13.27 -16.63
N VAL A 22 -0.25 -12.21 -16.00
CA VAL A 22 -0.95 -12.25 -14.71
C VAL A 22 -2.37 -11.70 -14.83
N PRO A 23 -3.38 -12.33 -14.16
CA PRO A 23 -4.77 -11.95 -14.32
C PRO A 23 -5.08 -10.59 -13.67
N GLY A 24 -5.96 -9.81 -14.31
CA GLY A 24 -6.54 -8.59 -13.73
C GLY A 24 -7.72 -8.87 -12.81
N SER A 25 -8.06 -7.91 -11.93
CA SER A 25 -9.11 -8.03 -10.90
C SER A 25 -10.57 -8.06 -11.43
N GLY A 26 -10.80 -7.70 -12.69
CA GLY A 26 -12.17 -7.54 -13.24
C GLY A 26 -13.06 -8.79 -13.29
N SER A 27 -12.52 -9.99 -13.03
CA SER A 27 -13.27 -11.26 -13.11
C SER A 27 -14.24 -11.53 -11.95
N VAL A 28 -14.18 -10.74 -10.86
CA VAL A 28 -14.97 -10.97 -9.62
C VAL A 28 -15.91 -9.82 -9.26
N THR A 29 -16.10 -8.85 -10.15
CA THR A 29 -16.84 -7.60 -9.89
C THR A 29 -18.28 -7.84 -9.44
N GLU A 30 -19.03 -8.69 -10.12
CA GLU A 30 -20.44 -8.98 -9.78
C GLU A 30 -20.56 -9.70 -8.42
N ALA A 31 -19.74 -10.73 -8.20
CA ALA A 31 -19.74 -11.47 -6.93
C ALA A 31 -19.41 -10.57 -5.75
N VAL A 32 -18.47 -9.63 -5.92
CA VAL A 32 -18.11 -8.67 -4.89
C VAL A 32 -19.22 -7.66 -4.63
N ALA A 33 -19.90 -7.18 -5.68
CA ALA A 33 -21.04 -6.28 -5.53
C ALA A 33 -22.18 -6.93 -4.73
N GLU A 34 -22.46 -8.22 -4.97
CA GLU A 34 -23.44 -8.99 -4.20
C GLU A 34 -23.06 -9.10 -2.71
N ILE A 35 -21.78 -9.40 -2.42
CA ILE A 35 -21.29 -9.49 -1.03
C ILE A 35 -21.45 -8.14 -0.32
N ILE A 36 -21.04 -7.04 -0.95
CA ILE A 36 -21.16 -5.69 -0.39
C ILE A 36 -22.62 -5.35 -0.11
N ALA A 37 -23.53 -5.61 -1.06
CA ALA A 37 -24.97 -5.36 -0.90
C ALA A 37 -25.56 -6.18 0.25
N ALA A 38 -25.18 -7.45 0.37
CA ALA A 38 -25.66 -8.33 1.43
C ALA A 38 -25.20 -7.86 2.83
N VAL A 39 -23.92 -7.46 2.99
CA VAL A 39 -23.43 -6.94 4.28
C VAL A 39 -24.10 -5.62 4.64
N ARG A 40 -24.32 -4.72 3.69
CA ARG A 40 -25.05 -3.47 3.92
C ARG A 40 -26.49 -3.67 4.38
N ALA A 41 -27.15 -4.70 3.86
CA ALA A 41 -28.54 -4.99 4.21
C ALA A 41 -28.70 -5.84 5.46
N GLY A 42 -27.77 -6.75 5.73
CA GLY A 42 -27.89 -7.78 6.76
C GLY A 42 -26.95 -7.61 7.95
N GLY A 43 -26.08 -6.59 7.97
CA GLY A 43 -25.19 -6.26 9.10
C GLY A 43 -24.33 -7.43 9.56
N ASP A 44 -24.20 -7.60 10.89
CA ASP A 44 -23.40 -8.65 11.51
C ASP A 44 -23.82 -10.08 11.09
N ALA A 45 -25.12 -10.30 10.86
CA ALA A 45 -25.60 -11.61 10.46
C ALA A 45 -25.07 -12.03 9.08
N ALA A 46 -25.10 -11.13 8.09
CA ALA A 46 -24.54 -11.38 6.78
C ALA A 46 -23.01 -11.50 6.83
N LEU A 47 -22.34 -10.64 7.59
CA LEU A 47 -20.90 -10.69 7.80
C LEU A 47 -20.45 -12.05 8.36
N THR A 48 -21.11 -12.54 9.41
CA THR A 48 -20.82 -13.84 10.05
C THR A 48 -21.05 -14.99 9.07
N GLU A 49 -22.15 -14.98 8.31
CA GLU A 49 -22.47 -16.04 7.33
C GLU A 49 -21.41 -16.10 6.22
N TYR A 50 -20.97 -14.93 5.68
CA TYR A 50 -19.89 -14.92 4.69
C TYR A 50 -18.56 -15.39 5.28
N THR A 51 -18.22 -14.97 6.50
CA THR A 51 -17.01 -15.43 7.21
C THR A 51 -17.04 -16.94 7.41
N ARG A 52 -18.18 -17.50 7.90
CA ARG A 52 -18.36 -18.93 8.05
C ARG A 52 -18.15 -19.70 6.73
N ARG A 53 -18.72 -19.19 5.65
CA ARG A 53 -18.68 -19.84 4.34
C ARG A 53 -17.34 -19.71 3.63
N LEU A 54 -16.69 -18.54 3.67
CA LEU A 54 -15.54 -18.21 2.84
C LEU A 54 -14.21 -18.31 3.59
N ASP A 55 -14.20 -18.04 4.90
CA ASP A 55 -12.96 -17.99 5.66
C ASP A 55 -12.74 -19.27 6.46
N THR A 56 -13.77 -19.78 7.17
CA THR A 56 -13.62 -20.96 8.06
C THR A 56 -13.97 -22.29 7.41
N GLY A 57 -14.39 -22.28 6.13
CA GLY A 57 -14.78 -23.52 5.43
C GLY A 57 -16.04 -24.18 6.00
N GLY A 58 -16.91 -23.42 6.67
CA GLY A 58 -18.17 -23.87 7.25
C GLY A 58 -18.16 -24.05 8.77
N ALA A 59 -17.00 -23.96 9.42
CA ALA A 59 -16.94 -23.94 10.88
C ALA A 59 -17.49 -22.62 11.43
N GLU A 60 -18.06 -22.65 12.64
CA GLU A 60 -18.57 -21.44 13.28
C GLU A 60 -17.38 -20.54 13.65
N PRO A 61 -17.36 -19.26 13.18
CA PRO A 61 -16.30 -18.34 13.56
C PRO A 61 -16.42 -17.97 15.04
N GLY A 62 -15.28 -17.69 15.67
CA GLY A 62 -15.24 -17.11 17.02
C GLY A 62 -15.95 -15.74 17.08
N PRO A 63 -16.07 -15.14 18.26
CA PRO A 63 -16.64 -13.81 18.42
C PRO A 63 -15.94 -12.80 17.49
N LEU A 64 -16.71 -11.93 16.81
CA LEU A 64 -16.19 -11.02 15.80
C LEU A 64 -15.05 -10.13 16.35
N LEU A 65 -15.21 -9.58 17.53
CA LEU A 65 -14.19 -8.75 18.18
C LEU A 65 -13.28 -9.61 19.07
N VAL A 66 -11.97 -9.51 18.82
CA VAL A 66 -10.93 -10.10 19.67
C VAL A 66 -10.78 -9.29 20.95
N THR A 67 -10.72 -9.99 22.09
CA THR A 67 -10.58 -9.33 23.40
C THR A 67 -9.12 -8.95 23.71
N GLY A 68 -8.92 -7.98 24.60
CA GLY A 68 -7.58 -7.62 25.06
C GLY A 68 -6.85 -8.78 25.75
N VAL A 69 -7.57 -9.65 26.45
CA VAL A 69 -7.01 -10.86 27.09
C VAL A 69 -6.44 -11.84 26.05
N GLU A 70 -7.14 -12.02 24.93
CA GLU A 70 -6.64 -12.87 23.84
C GLU A 70 -5.38 -12.29 23.19
N LEU A 71 -5.32 -10.96 22.99
CA LEU A 71 -4.15 -10.29 22.48
C LEU A 71 -2.96 -10.39 23.42
N ASP A 72 -3.16 -10.17 24.72
CA ASP A 72 -2.10 -10.28 25.74
C ASP A 72 -1.60 -11.72 25.81
N GLY A 73 -2.50 -12.70 25.86
CA GLY A 73 -2.13 -14.12 25.86
C GLY A 73 -1.43 -14.58 24.58
N ALA A 74 -1.68 -13.95 23.43
CA ALA A 74 -0.92 -14.22 22.20
C ALA A 74 0.53 -13.72 22.30
N VAL A 75 0.76 -12.54 22.89
CA VAL A 75 2.12 -12.02 23.13
C VAL A 75 2.89 -12.89 24.12
N GLU A 76 2.24 -13.37 25.19
CA GLU A 76 2.88 -14.24 26.19
C GLU A 76 3.35 -15.58 25.63
N ARG A 77 2.62 -16.12 24.64
CA ARG A 77 2.95 -17.39 23.97
C ARG A 77 3.87 -17.24 22.76
N LEU A 78 4.18 -15.98 22.36
CA LEU A 78 5.02 -15.74 21.21
C LEU A 78 6.46 -16.15 21.49
N ASP A 79 7.09 -16.81 20.52
CA ASP A 79 8.52 -17.10 20.56
C ASP A 79 9.32 -15.80 20.73
N SER A 80 10.36 -15.86 21.58
CA SER A 80 11.13 -14.66 21.94
C SER A 80 11.93 -14.05 20.77
N GLU A 81 12.39 -14.88 19.83
CA GLU A 81 13.12 -14.40 18.64
C GLU A 81 12.15 -13.72 17.67
N VAL A 82 10.98 -14.34 17.45
CA VAL A 82 9.90 -13.75 16.64
C VAL A 82 9.44 -12.44 17.25
N ARG A 83 9.24 -12.38 18.57
CA ARG A 83 8.88 -11.15 19.27
C ARG A 83 9.92 -10.05 19.05
N SER A 84 11.19 -10.36 19.27
CA SER A 84 12.29 -9.41 19.07
C SER A 84 12.34 -8.91 17.62
N GLY A 85 12.11 -9.79 16.63
CA GLY A 85 12.03 -9.46 15.22
C GLY A 85 10.89 -8.46 14.93
N LEU A 86 9.68 -8.72 15.43
CA LEU A 86 8.52 -7.84 15.25
C LEU A 86 8.71 -6.47 15.93
N GLU A 87 9.28 -6.44 17.15
CA GLU A 87 9.59 -5.20 17.85
C GLU A 87 10.64 -4.37 17.09
N ARG A 88 11.65 -5.01 16.51
CA ARG A 88 12.66 -4.36 15.66
C ARG A 88 12.04 -3.82 14.36
N ALA A 89 11.20 -4.62 13.70
CA ALA A 89 10.48 -4.20 12.51
C ALA A 89 9.60 -2.97 12.80
N ALA A 90 8.83 -3.00 13.89
CA ALA A 90 7.99 -1.89 14.32
C ALA A 90 8.81 -0.61 14.57
N ALA A 91 9.96 -0.73 15.25
CA ALA A 91 10.84 0.40 15.49
C ALA A 91 11.39 1.00 14.19
N ASN A 92 11.84 0.17 13.24
CA ASN A 92 12.40 0.61 11.97
C ASN A 92 11.32 1.27 11.08
N VAL A 93 10.16 0.63 10.92
CA VAL A 93 9.01 1.19 10.19
C VAL A 93 8.58 2.52 10.80
N GLY A 94 8.49 2.60 12.14
CA GLY A 94 8.12 3.82 12.84
C GLY A 94 9.10 4.97 12.58
N ARG A 95 10.41 4.69 12.56
CA ARG A 95 11.43 5.71 12.25
C ARG A 95 11.35 6.22 10.83
N VAL A 96 11.19 5.32 9.85
CA VAL A 96 11.06 5.70 8.43
C VAL A 96 9.76 6.46 8.19
N ALA A 97 8.65 5.98 8.74
CA ALA A 97 7.34 6.66 8.64
C ALA A 97 7.39 8.07 9.26
N ALA A 98 8.02 8.23 10.43
CA ALA A 98 8.17 9.54 11.09
C ALA A 98 8.98 10.54 10.26
N ALA A 99 10.01 10.07 9.55
CA ALA A 99 10.78 10.91 8.63
C ALA A 99 9.94 11.41 7.43
N GLY A 100 8.92 10.64 7.01
CA GLY A 100 7.98 11.00 5.95
C GLY A 100 6.80 11.86 6.42
N LEU A 101 6.64 12.10 7.73
CA LEU A 101 5.55 12.89 8.27
C LEU A 101 5.74 14.38 7.98
N ALA A 102 4.86 14.93 7.16
CA ALA A 102 4.97 16.34 6.80
C ALA A 102 4.35 17.26 7.86
N ALA A 103 5.13 18.22 8.33
CA ALA A 103 4.66 19.26 9.24
C ALA A 103 3.69 20.25 8.58
N ASP A 104 2.91 20.95 9.41
CA ASP A 104 2.16 22.13 8.99
C ASP A 104 3.12 23.21 8.44
N ARG A 105 2.68 23.95 7.42
CA ARG A 105 3.45 25.06 6.82
C ARG A 105 2.60 26.29 6.70
N VAL A 106 3.16 27.44 7.04
CA VAL A 106 2.58 28.76 6.75
C VAL A 106 3.26 29.33 5.51
N VAL A 107 2.44 29.79 4.58
CA VAL A 107 2.88 30.52 3.39
C VAL A 107 2.36 31.93 3.52
N GLU A 108 3.27 32.90 3.65
CA GLU A 108 2.94 34.33 3.58
C GLU A 108 2.93 34.76 2.12
N LEU A 109 1.89 35.50 1.74
CA LEU A 109 1.68 35.98 0.38
C LEU A 109 1.56 37.48 0.40
N GLU A 110 2.25 38.16 -0.53
CA GLU A 110 2.19 39.60 -0.71
C GLU A 110 0.95 40.01 -1.46
N ALA A 111 0.35 41.16 -1.07
CA ALA A 111 -0.84 41.72 -1.69
C ALA A 111 -0.55 43.07 -2.39
N GLY A 112 0.59 43.19 -3.07
CA GLY A 112 0.91 44.34 -3.92
C GLY A 112 0.94 45.70 -3.18
N GLY A 113 1.75 45.82 -2.14
CA GLY A 113 1.88 47.02 -1.31
C GLY A 113 0.84 47.17 -0.18
N TYR A 114 0.02 46.13 0.02
CA TYR A 114 -0.90 45.98 1.15
C TYR A 114 -0.31 44.95 2.15
N PRO A 115 -0.88 44.84 3.36
CA PRO A 115 -0.47 43.83 4.30
C PRO A 115 -0.46 42.42 3.69
N SER A 116 0.52 41.62 4.03
CA SER A 116 0.57 40.21 3.66
C SER A 116 -0.60 39.42 4.26
N TYR A 117 -0.87 38.27 3.69
CA TYR A 117 -1.87 37.34 4.20
C TYR A 117 -1.31 35.91 4.27
N GLU A 118 -1.93 35.06 5.06
CA GLU A 118 -1.42 33.74 5.37
C GLU A 118 -2.29 32.64 4.80
N ILE A 119 -1.65 31.64 4.23
CA ILE A 119 -2.25 30.32 3.96
C ILE A 119 -1.49 29.30 4.82
N LYS A 120 -2.17 28.74 5.83
CA LYS A 120 -1.62 27.62 6.61
C LYS A 120 -2.06 26.30 6.00
N LEU A 121 -1.09 25.51 5.53
CA LEU A 121 -1.31 24.14 5.08
C LEU A 121 -1.28 23.22 6.30
N ARG A 122 -2.45 22.69 6.67
CA ARG A 122 -2.61 21.83 7.85
C ARG A 122 -2.75 20.39 7.45
N GLY A 123 -2.03 19.50 8.14
CA GLY A 123 -2.18 18.06 8.07
C GLY A 123 -2.88 17.53 9.32
N VAL A 124 -4.02 16.86 9.16
CA VAL A 124 -4.75 16.25 10.29
C VAL A 124 -4.96 14.77 10.04
N PRO A 125 -4.85 13.90 11.08
CA PRO A 125 -5.16 12.49 10.94
C PRO A 125 -6.63 12.29 10.55
N VAL A 126 -6.93 11.15 9.93
CA VAL A 126 -8.29 10.63 9.82
C VAL A 126 -8.78 10.18 11.20
N ALA A 127 -10.09 10.12 11.43
CA ALA A 127 -10.63 9.72 12.72
C ALA A 127 -10.43 8.22 12.99
N GLY A 128 -10.60 7.39 11.97
CA GLY A 128 -10.41 5.95 12.07
C GLY A 128 -9.77 5.36 10.80
N ALA A 129 -8.93 4.35 11.00
CA ALA A 129 -8.32 3.59 9.91
C ALA A 129 -8.45 2.09 10.17
N ALA A 130 -8.45 1.30 9.09
CA ALA A 130 -8.40 -0.15 9.19
C ALA A 130 -7.25 -0.71 8.37
N VAL A 131 -6.58 -1.72 8.92
CA VAL A 131 -5.57 -2.52 8.25
C VAL A 131 -6.14 -3.89 7.94
N TYR A 132 -6.28 -4.20 6.65
CA TYR A 132 -6.62 -5.54 6.20
C TYR A 132 -5.36 -6.41 6.18
N VAL A 133 -5.40 -7.54 6.86
CA VAL A 133 -4.32 -8.51 6.90
C VAL A 133 -4.75 -9.75 6.12
N PRO A 134 -4.01 -10.16 5.09
CA PRO A 134 -4.33 -11.38 4.35
C PRO A 134 -4.26 -12.63 5.24
N GLY A 135 -5.00 -13.66 4.85
CA GLY A 135 -4.95 -14.98 5.43
C GLY A 135 -4.97 -16.07 4.37
N GLY A 136 -5.03 -17.32 4.80
CA GLY A 136 -5.20 -18.50 3.95
C GLY A 136 -3.92 -19.32 3.79
N ARG A 137 -2.84 -18.79 3.19
CA ARG A 137 -1.60 -19.55 2.97
C ARG A 137 -0.64 -19.48 4.14
N ALA A 138 -0.42 -18.30 4.67
CA ALA A 138 0.49 -18.02 5.78
C ALA A 138 -0.08 -16.88 6.63
N PRO A 139 0.32 -16.77 7.89
CA PRO A 139 0.08 -15.57 8.67
C PRO A 139 1.03 -14.44 8.23
N TYR A 140 0.51 -13.20 8.16
CA TYR A 140 1.28 -12.02 7.76
C TYR A 140 1.37 -10.99 8.91
N PRO A 141 2.10 -11.27 10.00
CA PRO A 141 2.29 -10.31 11.10
C PRO A 141 3.03 -9.05 10.63
N SER A 142 3.87 -9.13 9.60
CA SER A 142 4.54 -8.00 8.97
C SER A 142 3.55 -6.97 8.42
N THR A 143 2.46 -7.39 7.77
CA THR A 143 1.41 -6.48 7.29
C THR A 143 0.74 -5.70 8.43
N VAL A 144 0.56 -6.33 9.61
CA VAL A 144 0.08 -5.62 10.80
C VAL A 144 1.05 -4.51 11.18
N ILE A 145 2.35 -4.82 11.26
CA ILE A 145 3.40 -3.85 11.60
C ILE A 145 3.41 -2.69 10.60
N MET A 146 3.44 -3.00 9.29
CA MET A 146 3.48 -1.99 8.22
C MET A 146 2.28 -1.04 8.26
N GLY A 147 1.08 -1.57 8.47
CA GLY A 147 -0.14 -0.77 8.47
C GLY A 147 -0.35 -0.01 9.78
N VAL A 148 -0.33 -0.73 10.90
CA VAL A 148 -0.70 -0.16 12.21
C VAL A 148 0.34 0.85 12.70
N VAL A 149 1.64 0.53 12.60
CA VAL A 149 2.70 1.45 13.03
C VAL A 149 2.68 2.73 12.19
N THR A 150 2.49 2.62 10.87
CA THR A 150 2.40 3.79 9.98
C THR A 150 1.18 4.67 10.32
N ALA A 151 0.02 4.05 10.60
CA ALA A 151 -1.18 4.78 11.04
C ALA A 151 -0.97 5.47 12.40
N ARG A 152 -0.30 4.81 13.35
CA ARG A 152 0.03 5.40 14.66
C ARG A 152 1.00 6.58 14.53
N VAL A 153 2.02 6.47 13.69
CA VAL A 153 2.93 7.60 13.38
C VAL A 153 2.17 8.77 12.75
N ALA A 154 1.15 8.47 11.93
CA ALA A 154 0.26 9.48 11.38
C ALA A 154 -0.71 10.09 12.42
N GLU A 155 -0.64 9.69 13.68
CA GLU A 155 -1.47 10.15 14.82
C GLU A 155 -2.94 9.69 14.75
N VAL A 156 -3.23 8.60 14.03
CA VAL A 156 -4.58 8.00 14.04
C VAL A 156 -4.78 7.28 15.38
N GLU A 157 -5.81 7.70 16.14
CA GLU A 157 -6.10 7.11 17.45
C GLU A 157 -6.86 5.79 17.35
N ASP A 158 -7.75 5.66 16.39
CA ASP A 158 -8.57 4.46 16.18
C ASP A 158 -8.09 3.66 14.97
N VAL A 159 -7.25 2.66 15.22
CA VAL A 159 -6.70 1.77 14.20
C VAL A 159 -7.24 0.38 14.40
N ALA A 160 -8.19 -0.03 13.55
CA ALA A 160 -8.71 -1.38 13.50
C ALA A 160 -7.82 -2.29 12.66
N VAL A 161 -7.77 -3.57 13.01
CA VAL A 161 -7.20 -4.62 12.18
C VAL A 161 -8.27 -5.66 11.88
N CYS A 162 -8.36 -6.15 10.66
CA CYS A 162 -9.14 -7.33 10.35
C CYS A 162 -8.27 -8.39 9.67
N ALA A 163 -8.47 -9.62 10.07
CA ALA A 163 -7.81 -10.79 9.48
C ALA A 163 -8.82 -11.93 9.42
N PRO A 164 -8.83 -12.71 8.33
CA PRO A 164 -9.71 -13.86 8.24
C PRO A 164 -9.35 -14.91 9.29
N PRO A 165 -10.33 -15.48 9.98
CA PRO A 165 -10.11 -16.65 10.84
C PRO A 165 -9.76 -17.88 10.01
N GLY A 166 -8.99 -18.79 10.60
CA GLY A 166 -8.73 -20.11 10.02
C GLY A 166 -9.88 -21.09 10.18
N GLY A 167 -9.67 -22.35 9.77
CA GLY A 167 -10.64 -23.43 9.91
C GLY A 167 -11.02 -23.79 11.36
N ASP A 168 -10.27 -23.31 12.34
CA ASP A 168 -10.56 -23.37 13.77
C ASP A 168 -11.44 -22.23 14.28
N GLY A 169 -11.80 -21.29 13.41
CA GLY A 169 -12.62 -20.13 13.73
C GLY A 169 -11.86 -18.97 14.37
N ASP A 170 -10.52 -19.04 14.47
CA ASP A 170 -9.70 -18.01 15.12
C ASP A 170 -8.61 -17.44 14.21
N ILE A 171 -8.10 -16.26 14.57
CA ILE A 171 -6.96 -15.62 13.90
C ILE A 171 -5.67 -16.27 14.41
N HIS A 172 -4.70 -16.47 13.51
CA HIS A 172 -3.40 -17.06 13.89
C HIS A 172 -2.72 -16.24 15.00
N PRO A 173 -2.23 -16.90 16.09
CA PRO A 173 -1.70 -16.23 17.28
C PRO A 173 -0.60 -15.19 17.00
N VAL A 174 0.27 -15.41 15.99
CA VAL A 174 1.31 -14.45 15.64
C VAL A 174 0.75 -13.13 15.10
N ILE A 175 -0.41 -13.16 14.41
CA ILE A 175 -1.10 -11.95 13.96
C ILE A 175 -1.68 -11.19 15.16
N LEU A 176 -2.32 -11.90 16.11
CA LEU A 176 -2.85 -11.31 17.34
C LEU A 176 -1.74 -10.63 18.16
N ALA A 177 -0.59 -11.32 18.30
CA ALA A 177 0.57 -10.77 19.00
C ALA A 177 1.09 -9.50 18.27
N ALA A 178 1.21 -9.53 16.95
CA ALA A 178 1.62 -8.36 16.16
C ALA A 178 0.64 -7.19 16.33
N CYS A 179 -0.68 -7.44 16.37
CA CYS A 179 -1.69 -6.41 16.62
C CYS A 179 -1.47 -5.74 17.99
N ARG A 180 -1.18 -6.52 19.02
CA ARG A 180 -0.90 -6.00 20.36
C ARG A 180 0.39 -5.18 20.38
N LEU A 181 1.47 -5.70 19.81
CA LEU A 181 2.79 -5.03 19.76
C LEU A 181 2.75 -3.74 18.95
N ALA A 182 2.02 -3.71 17.82
CA ALA A 182 1.87 -2.52 16.98
C ALA A 182 0.89 -1.48 17.57
N GLY A 183 0.07 -1.85 18.55
CA GLY A 183 -0.89 -0.96 19.20
C GLY A 183 -2.21 -0.80 18.44
N ALA A 184 -2.73 -1.86 17.81
CA ALA A 184 -4.07 -1.86 17.23
C ALA A 184 -5.13 -1.56 18.31
N SER A 185 -6.15 -0.74 17.98
CA SER A 185 -7.24 -0.40 18.91
C SER A 185 -8.28 -1.50 18.98
N ARG A 186 -8.57 -2.13 17.85
CA ARG A 186 -9.58 -3.18 17.69
C ARG A 186 -9.06 -4.21 16.70
N VAL A 187 -9.41 -5.48 16.93
CA VAL A 187 -9.05 -6.58 16.03
C VAL A 187 -10.30 -7.40 15.76
N TYR A 188 -10.63 -7.62 14.48
CA TYR A 188 -11.83 -8.32 14.05
C TYR A 188 -11.51 -9.63 13.32
N ARG A 189 -12.24 -10.71 13.65
CA ARG A 189 -12.22 -12.01 12.97
C ARG A 189 -13.09 -11.96 11.73
N MET A 190 -12.59 -11.36 10.68
CA MET A 190 -13.28 -11.25 9.38
C MET A 190 -12.28 -11.04 8.26
N GLY A 191 -12.54 -11.61 7.10
CA GLY A 191 -11.72 -11.48 5.90
C GLY A 191 -12.53 -11.12 4.66
N GLY A 192 -11.92 -11.19 3.48
CA GLY A 192 -12.58 -11.06 2.21
C GLY A 192 -13.29 -9.73 1.93
N ALA A 193 -14.13 -9.73 0.90
CA ALA A 193 -14.93 -8.57 0.50
C ALA A 193 -15.94 -8.15 1.57
N GLN A 194 -16.45 -9.11 2.37
CA GLN A 194 -17.38 -8.84 3.47
C GLN A 194 -16.75 -7.99 4.57
N ALA A 195 -15.47 -8.20 4.89
CA ALA A 195 -14.75 -7.37 5.86
C ALA A 195 -14.56 -5.93 5.34
N ILE A 196 -14.21 -5.77 4.06
CA ILE A 196 -14.10 -4.45 3.43
C ILE A 196 -15.44 -3.72 3.45
N ALA A 197 -16.54 -4.40 3.16
CA ALA A 197 -17.90 -3.82 3.23
C ALA A 197 -18.26 -3.39 4.66
N ALA A 198 -17.99 -4.24 5.68
CA ALA A 198 -18.25 -3.93 7.07
C ALA A 198 -17.45 -2.72 7.55
N LEU A 199 -16.17 -2.61 7.18
CA LEU A 199 -15.31 -1.47 7.53
C LEU A 199 -15.71 -0.18 6.81
N ALA A 200 -16.26 -0.26 5.59
CA ALA A 200 -16.65 0.91 4.82
C ALA A 200 -18.02 1.48 5.26
N TYR A 201 -18.99 0.61 5.55
CA TYR A 201 -20.38 1.02 5.81
C TYR A 201 -20.80 0.90 7.28
N GLY A 202 -20.04 0.16 8.09
CA GLY A 202 -20.41 -0.21 9.44
C GLY A 202 -21.40 -1.36 9.51
N THR A 203 -21.46 -2.01 10.66
CA THR A 203 -22.48 -2.98 11.08
C THR A 203 -22.82 -2.71 12.55
N GLU A 204 -23.61 -3.56 13.19
CA GLU A 204 -23.94 -3.40 14.62
C GLU A 204 -22.69 -3.46 15.51
N SER A 205 -21.69 -4.32 15.13
CA SER A 205 -20.45 -4.52 15.92
C SER A 205 -19.21 -3.89 15.29
N VAL A 206 -19.24 -3.51 14.01
CA VAL A 206 -18.10 -2.92 13.30
C VAL A 206 -18.36 -1.44 13.03
N ALA A 207 -17.63 -0.56 13.71
CA ALA A 207 -17.68 0.85 13.39
C ALA A 207 -17.00 1.13 12.04
N PRO A 208 -17.60 1.96 11.16
CA PRO A 208 -16.99 2.34 9.91
C PRO A 208 -15.71 3.15 10.14
N VAL A 209 -14.81 3.13 9.13
CA VAL A 209 -13.54 3.86 9.16
C VAL A 209 -13.44 4.83 7.99
N ASP A 210 -12.51 5.79 8.08
CA ASP A 210 -12.26 6.76 7.00
C ASP A 210 -11.33 6.20 5.91
N VAL A 211 -10.44 5.25 6.28
CA VAL A 211 -9.43 4.69 5.36
C VAL A 211 -9.24 3.19 5.63
N ILE A 212 -9.18 2.38 4.57
CA ILE A 212 -8.84 0.95 4.62
C ILE A 212 -7.55 0.74 3.82
N VAL A 213 -6.54 0.16 4.46
CA VAL A 213 -5.24 -0.15 3.84
C VAL A 213 -4.90 -1.63 3.97
N GLY A 214 -3.91 -2.08 3.22
CA GLY A 214 -3.39 -3.44 3.28
C GLY A 214 -3.65 -4.25 2.02
N PRO A 215 -2.77 -5.24 1.73
CA PRO A 215 -2.88 -6.12 0.57
C PRO A 215 -4.01 -7.14 0.76
N GLY A 216 -4.46 -7.72 -0.33
CA GLY A 216 -5.47 -8.78 -0.30
C GLY A 216 -5.61 -9.48 -1.65
N ASN A 217 -6.41 -10.54 -1.68
CA ASN A 217 -6.72 -11.26 -2.92
C ASN A 217 -7.62 -10.43 -3.86
N LEU A 218 -7.95 -10.97 -5.03
CA LEU A 218 -8.76 -10.29 -6.05
C LEU A 218 -10.12 -9.78 -5.50
N TYR A 219 -10.77 -10.53 -4.60
CA TYR A 219 -12.04 -10.11 -3.99
C TYR A 219 -11.89 -8.91 -3.07
N VAL A 220 -10.81 -8.87 -2.30
CA VAL A 220 -10.48 -7.74 -1.40
C VAL A 220 -10.14 -6.50 -2.21
N GLN A 221 -9.33 -6.65 -3.27
CA GLN A 221 -8.95 -5.54 -4.14
C GLN A 221 -10.16 -4.97 -4.88
N GLU A 222 -11.01 -5.83 -5.43
CA GLU A 222 -12.24 -5.41 -6.07
C GLU A 222 -13.22 -4.76 -5.08
N ALA A 223 -13.32 -5.28 -3.85
CA ALA A 223 -14.14 -4.66 -2.82
C ALA A 223 -13.64 -3.27 -2.44
N LYS A 224 -12.32 -3.08 -2.28
CA LYS A 224 -11.71 -1.75 -2.05
C LYS A 224 -12.04 -0.80 -3.21
N HIS A 225 -11.99 -1.28 -4.46
CA HIS A 225 -12.38 -0.50 -5.62
C HIS A 225 -13.84 -0.05 -5.55
N GLN A 226 -14.77 -0.96 -5.23
CA GLN A 226 -16.20 -0.66 -5.21
C GLN A 226 -16.63 0.24 -4.04
N VAL A 227 -15.91 0.24 -2.92
CA VAL A 227 -16.20 1.12 -1.78
C VAL A 227 -15.48 2.47 -1.86
N LEU A 228 -14.63 2.68 -2.86
CA LEU A 228 -13.93 3.95 -3.06
C LEU A 228 -14.94 5.10 -3.21
N GLY A 229 -14.73 6.16 -2.45
CA GLY A 229 -15.66 7.30 -2.38
C GLY A 229 -16.57 7.23 -1.14
N GLN A 230 -16.85 6.05 -0.60
CA GLN A 230 -17.42 5.88 0.75
C GLN A 230 -16.31 5.90 1.81
N VAL A 231 -15.18 5.28 1.50
CA VAL A 231 -13.98 5.18 2.34
C VAL A 231 -12.74 5.42 1.48
N GLY A 232 -11.67 5.96 2.05
CA GLY A 232 -10.37 6.05 1.40
C GLY A 232 -9.68 4.68 1.35
N ILE A 233 -8.79 4.50 0.38
CA ILE A 233 -7.97 3.28 0.26
C ILE A 233 -6.50 3.65 -0.01
N ASP A 234 -5.58 2.73 0.25
CA ASP A 234 -4.14 2.89 -0.03
C ASP A 234 -3.79 2.82 -1.53
N GLY A 235 -4.68 2.30 -2.36
CA GLY A 235 -4.49 2.17 -3.80
C GLY A 235 -5.10 0.89 -4.35
N PHE A 236 -4.89 0.69 -5.64
CA PHE A 236 -5.30 -0.54 -6.31
C PHE A 236 -4.09 -1.47 -6.36
N ALA A 237 -4.12 -2.53 -5.56
CA ALA A 237 -3.13 -3.56 -5.62
C ALA A 237 -3.51 -4.58 -6.70
N GLY A 238 -2.54 -4.99 -7.48
CA GLY A 238 -2.61 -6.13 -8.39
C GLY A 238 -1.82 -7.31 -7.83
N PRO A 239 -1.50 -8.28 -8.68
CA PRO A 239 -0.56 -9.32 -8.35
C PRO A 239 0.81 -8.74 -7.98
N SER A 240 1.47 -9.36 -6.99
CA SER A 240 2.80 -8.95 -6.56
C SER A 240 3.85 -9.21 -7.65
N ASP A 241 4.83 -8.34 -7.78
CA ASP A 241 5.91 -8.51 -8.75
C ASP A 241 7.28 -8.06 -8.23
N LEU A 242 8.33 -8.73 -8.71
CA LEU A 242 9.72 -8.37 -8.51
C LEU A 242 10.43 -8.33 -9.85
N VAL A 243 11.17 -7.25 -10.09
CA VAL A 243 12.13 -7.14 -11.17
C VAL A 243 13.54 -7.04 -10.57
N VAL A 244 14.45 -7.91 -11.01
CA VAL A 244 15.87 -7.85 -10.67
C VAL A 244 16.64 -7.48 -11.92
N ILE A 245 17.36 -6.35 -11.91
CA ILE A 245 18.37 -6.01 -12.91
C ILE A 245 19.73 -6.39 -12.34
N ALA A 246 20.42 -7.28 -13.03
CA ALA A 246 21.73 -7.77 -12.61
C ALA A 246 22.76 -7.66 -13.75
N ASP A 247 23.95 -7.13 -13.48
CA ASP A 247 25.07 -7.17 -14.41
C ASP A 247 25.85 -8.49 -14.31
N GLY A 248 26.79 -8.72 -15.24
CA GLY A 248 27.56 -9.97 -15.29
C GLY A 248 28.45 -10.27 -14.08
N ALA A 249 28.61 -9.34 -13.14
CA ALA A 249 29.38 -9.51 -11.90
C ALA A 249 28.50 -9.92 -10.71
N ALA A 250 27.19 -9.90 -10.86
CA ALA A 250 26.25 -10.31 -9.81
C ALA A 250 26.38 -11.81 -9.49
N ASP A 251 26.12 -12.14 -8.23
CA ASP A 251 26.07 -13.55 -7.80
C ASP A 251 24.76 -14.20 -8.28
N PRO A 252 24.79 -15.22 -9.14
CA PRO A 252 23.61 -15.87 -9.67
C PRO A 252 22.76 -16.55 -8.58
N GLU A 253 23.36 -17.04 -7.50
CA GLU A 253 22.64 -17.64 -6.36
C GLU A 253 21.75 -16.59 -5.67
N LEU A 254 22.26 -15.38 -5.42
CA LEU A 254 21.48 -14.31 -4.81
C LEU A 254 20.31 -13.87 -5.71
N VAL A 255 20.58 -13.65 -7.02
CA VAL A 255 19.51 -13.31 -7.98
C VAL A 255 18.43 -14.38 -8.01
N ALA A 256 18.82 -15.66 -8.04
CA ALA A 256 17.87 -16.76 -8.06
C ALA A 256 17.06 -16.84 -6.75
N LEU A 257 17.70 -16.69 -5.60
CA LEU A 257 17.03 -16.73 -4.30
C LEU A 257 16.01 -15.61 -4.12
N ASP A 258 16.33 -14.37 -4.54
CA ASP A 258 15.40 -13.25 -4.44
C ASP A 258 14.17 -13.44 -5.34
N LEU A 259 14.38 -13.91 -6.59
CA LEU A 259 13.29 -14.28 -7.50
C LEU A 259 12.43 -15.43 -6.94
N LEU A 260 13.05 -16.43 -6.31
CA LEU A 260 12.34 -17.56 -5.74
C LEU A 260 11.58 -17.17 -4.47
N ALA A 261 12.18 -16.35 -3.60
CA ALA A 261 11.56 -15.85 -2.38
C ALA A 261 10.29 -15.05 -2.70
N GLN A 262 10.36 -14.12 -3.65
CA GLN A 262 9.17 -13.42 -4.12
C GLN A 262 8.14 -14.37 -4.72
N GLY A 263 8.59 -15.42 -5.40
CA GLY A 263 7.73 -16.47 -5.96
C GLY A 263 6.92 -17.24 -4.91
N GLU A 264 7.29 -17.23 -3.62
CA GLU A 264 6.53 -17.85 -2.52
C GLU A 264 5.15 -17.22 -2.28
N HIS A 265 4.95 -15.97 -2.76
CA HIS A 265 3.61 -15.34 -2.75
C HIS A 265 2.59 -16.12 -3.61
N GLY A 266 3.05 -16.98 -4.53
CA GLY A 266 2.25 -17.99 -5.22
C GLY A 266 1.56 -17.53 -6.50
N PRO A 267 0.44 -18.17 -6.91
CA PRO A 267 -0.25 -17.86 -8.15
C PRO A 267 -0.61 -16.38 -8.29
N GLY A 268 -0.36 -15.84 -9.48
CA GLY A 268 -0.53 -14.43 -9.78
C GLY A 268 0.74 -13.60 -9.58
N THR A 269 1.74 -14.09 -8.84
CA THR A 269 3.03 -13.41 -8.70
C THR A 269 3.84 -13.52 -9.98
N LEU A 270 4.52 -12.43 -10.34
CA LEU A 270 5.43 -12.37 -11.49
C LEU A 270 6.83 -11.97 -11.02
N VAL A 271 7.82 -12.80 -11.32
CA VAL A 271 9.23 -12.51 -11.04
C VAL A 271 10.03 -12.47 -12.34
N VAL A 272 10.84 -11.42 -12.51
CA VAL A 272 11.56 -11.13 -13.74
C VAL A 272 13.02 -10.81 -13.44
N GLY A 273 13.94 -11.67 -13.88
CA GLY A 273 15.37 -11.38 -13.90
C GLY A 273 15.77 -10.77 -15.23
N ILE A 274 16.47 -9.64 -15.25
CA ILE A 274 16.92 -8.93 -16.45
C ILE A 274 18.43 -8.78 -16.39
N SER A 275 19.12 -9.12 -17.47
CA SER A 275 20.57 -8.91 -17.60
C SER A 275 20.99 -8.69 -19.05
N ASP A 276 22.10 -8.01 -19.22
CA ASP A 276 22.85 -7.93 -20.47
C ASP A 276 23.91 -9.05 -20.60
N SER A 277 24.09 -9.87 -19.56
CA SER A 277 24.96 -11.05 -19.58
C SER A 277 24.14 -12.34 -19.77
N PRO A 278 24.19 -12.98 -20.94
CA PRO A 278 23.58 -14.29 -21.14
C PRO A 278 24.13 -15.36 -20.19
N GLU A 279 25.42 -15.29 -19.85
CA GLU A 279 26.10 -16.24 -18.97
C GLU A 279 25.51 -16.17 -17.55
N LEU A 280 25.20 -14.97 -17.06
CA LEU A 280 24.52 -14.78 -15.76
C LEU A 280 23.11 -15.36 -15.83
N LEU A 281 22.33 -15.05 -16.87
CA LEU A 281 20.97 -15.57 -17.02
C LEU A 281 20.93 -17.11 -17.06
N ASP A 282 21.89 -17.74 -17.77
CA ASP A 282 22.03 -19.19 -17.80
C ASP A 282 22.41 -19.77 -16.42
N ALA A 283 23.22 -19.05 -15.64
CA ALA A 283 23.57 -19.45 -14.28
C ALA A 283 22.34 -19.32 -13.34
N VAL A 284 21.63 -18.20 -13.38
CA VAL A 284 20.38 -18.00 -12.60
C VAL A 284 19.35 -19.07 -12.97
N ALA A 285 19.17 -19.39 -14.25
CA ALA A 285 18.25 -20.44 -14.68
C ALA A 285 18.61 -21.80 -14.06
N ARG A 286 19.92 -22.13 -13.96
CA ARG A 286 20.39 -23.36 -13.33
C ARG A 286 20.14 -23.38 -11.82
N GLU A 287 20.35 -22.25 -11.11
CA GLU A 287 20.04 -22.11 -9.68
C GLU A 287 18.55 -22.23 -9.41
N MET A 288 17.70 -21.71 -10.28
CA MET A 288 16.25 -21.83 -10.15
C MET A 288 15.71 -23.22 -10.50
N ALA A 289 16.52 -24.04 -11.19
CA ALA A 289 16.09 -25.36 -11.65
C ALA A 289 15.81 -26.31 -10.48
N GLY A 290 14.67 -27.03 -10.56
CA GLY A 290 14.27 -27.98 -9.51
C GLY A 290 13.64 -27.34 -8.26
N SER A 291 13.56 -25.99 -8.18
CA SER A 291 12.84 -25.33 -7.08
C SER A 291 11.33 -25.64 -7.13
N PRO A 292 10.64 -25.65 -5.99
CA PRO A 292 9.21 -25.92 -5.92
C PRO A 292 8.39 -25.04 -6.87
N ASP A 293 7.35 -25.61 -7.48
CA ASP A 293 6.37 -24.86 -8.24
C ASP A 293 5.38 -24.20 -7.28
N THR A 294 5.46 -22.88 -7.15
CA THR A 294 4.58 -22.08 -6.30
C THR A 294 3.36 -21.55 -7.07
N GLY A 295 3.32 -21.75 -8.39
CA GLY A 295 2.35 -21.14 -9.30
C GLY A 295 2.70 -19.69 -9.69
N ALA A 296 3.86 -19.17 -9.26
CA ALA A 296 4.37 -17.89 -9.71
C ALA A 296 4.91 -17.98 -11.15
N VAL A 297 4.71 -16.91 -11.91
CA VAL A 297 5.26 -16.79 -13.28
C VAL A 297 6.71 -16.32 -13.18
N ARG A 298 7.65 -17.09 -13.73
CA ARG A 298 9.09 -16.81 -13.71
C ARG A 298 9.56 -16.49 -15.11
N ARG A 299 10.27 -15.36 -15.30
CA ARG A 299 10.83 -14.96 -16.59
C ARG A 299 12.25 -14.43 -16.41
N LEU A 300 13.10 -14.76 -17.40
CA LEU A 300 14.41 -14.15 -17.57
C LEU A 300 14.41 -13.35 -18.88
N VAL A 301 15.01 -12.17 -18.87
CA VAL A 301 15.03 -11.28 -20.04
C VAL A 301 16.47 -10.88 -20.36
N ALA A 302 16.91 -11.18 -21.57
CA ALA A 302 18.19 -10.71 -22.07
C ALA A 302 18.01 -9.36 -22.79
N THR A 303 18.78 -8.36 -22.37
CA THR A 303 18.85 -7.04 -22.99
C THR A 303 20.19 -6.83 -23.69
N ALA A 304 20.29 -5.85 -24.57
CA ALA A 304 21.54 -5.53 -25.24
C ALA A 304 22.57 -4.87 -24.32
N ASP A 305 22.06 -4.14 -23.33
CA ASP A 305 22.82 -3.40 -22.32
C ASP A 305 21.94 -3.12 -21.09
N LEU A 306 22.54 -2.57 -20.05
CA LEU A 306 21.84 -2.19 -18.81
C LEU A 306 20.89 -0.99 -19.01
N ALA A 307 21.10 -0.14 -20.01
CA ALA A 307 20.18 0.94 -20.35
C ALA A 307 18.86 0.37 -20.87
N GLY A 308 18.91 -0.69 -21.69
CA GLY A 308 17.74 -1.45 -22.12
C GLY A 308 17.05 -2.18 -20.98
N ALA A 309 17.80 -2.72 -20.00
CA ALA A 309 17.27 -3.31 -18.79
C ALA A 309 16.48 -2.29 -17.94
N LEU A 310 17.06 -1.12 -17.72
CA LEU A 310 16.39 -0.02 -17.02
C LEU A 310 15.14 0.46 -17.79
N ALA A 311 15.22 0.63 -19.11
CA ALA A 311 14.08 1.05 -19.91
C ALA A 311 12.90 0.06 -19.82
N LEU A 312 13.19 -1.26 -19.75
CA LEU A 312 12.16 -2.27 -19.50
C LEU A 312 11.57 -2.15 -18.11
N ALA A 313 12.40 -2.02 -17.06
CA ALA A 313 11.93 -1.86 -15.68
C ALA A 313 11.07 -0.59 -15.52
N GLU A 314 11.48 0.55 -16.09
CA GLU A 314 10.73 1.80 -16.10
C GLU A 314 9.38 1.68 -16.85
N ALA A 315 9.33 0.96 -17.97
CA ALA A 315 8.09 0.68 -18.70
C ALA A 315 7.17 -0.27 -17.93
N PHE A 316 7.76 -1.25 -17.26
CA PHE A 316 7.05 -2.22 -16.43
C PHE A 316 6.55 -1.59 -15.12
N ALA A 317 7.32 -0.68 -14.51
CA ALA A 317 7.04 -0.02 -13.22
C ALA A 317 6.74 -1.03 -12.11
N PRO A 318 7.74 -1.79 -11.64
CA PRO A 318 7.57 -2.89 -10.71
C PRO A 318 7.17 -2.43 -9.30
N GLU A 319 6.57 -3.37 -8.56
CA GLU A 319 6.37 -3.25 -7.12
C GLU A 319 7.73 -3.22 -6.39
N HIS A 320 8.57 -4.23 -6.65
CA HIS A 320 9.93 -4.33 -6.14
C HIS A 320 10.92 -4.28 -7.31
N LEU A 321 11.93 -3.41 -7.22
CA LEU A 321 13.05 -3.37 -8.14
C LEU A 321 14.34 -3.62 -7.35
N GLU A 322 15.14 -4.58 -7.81
CA GLU A 322 16.49 -4.84 -7.29
C GLU A 322 17.54 -4.54 -8.33
N LEU A 323 18.66 -3.98 -7.89
CA LEU A 323 19.85 -3.72 -8.70
C LEU A 323 21.04 -4.48 -8.09
N LEU A 324 21.55 -5.47 -8.81
CA LEU A 324 22.62 -6.35 -8.34
C LEU A 324 23.83 -6.30 -9.26
N GLY A 325 24.98 -6.03 -8.68
CA GLY A 325 26.27 -5.84 -9.35
C GLY A 325 26.61 -4.37 -9.58
N PRO A 326 27.92 -4.03 -9.66
CA PRO A 326 28.41 -2.64 -9.62
C PRO A 326 27.82 -1.74 -10.71
N ASP A 327 27.69 -2.24 -11.94
CA ASP A 327 27.18 -1.46 -13.07
C ASP A 327 25.65 -1.33 -13.02
N ALA A 328 24.94 -2.36 -12.53
CA ALA A 328 23.49 -2.28 -12.28
C ALA A 328 23.18 -1.34 -11.09
N GLU A 329 23.94 -1.39 -10.02
CA GLU A 329 23.80 -0.49 -8.84
C GLU A 329 23.98 0.99 -9.23
N ALA A 330 24.85 1.29 -10.20
CA ALA A 330 25.05 2.63 -10.71
C ALA A 330 23.81 3.23 -11.39
N LEU A 331 22.82 2.43 -11.75
CA LEU A 331 21.53 2.89 -12.30
C LEU A 331 20.60 3.48 -11.24
N ALA A 332 20.83 3.26 -9.95
CA ALA A 332 19.92 3.68 -8.88
C ALA A 332 19.44 5.15 -8.96
N PRO A 333 20.29 6.15 -9.27
CA PRO A 333 19.86 7.53 -9.43
C PRO A 333 18.92 7.79 -10.62
N LEU A 334 18.83 6.86 -11.57
CA LEU A 334 18.03 6.95 -12.79
C LEU A 334 16.66 6.28 -12.65
N VAL A 335 16.46 5.48 -11.61
CA VAL A 335 15.19 4.81 -11.34
C VAL A 335 14.15 5.83 -10.92
N SER A 336 13.00 5.82 -11.59
CA SER A 336 11.89 6.73 -11.32
C SER A 336 10.54 6.04 -11.07
N ARG A 337 10.43 4.75 -11.39
CA ARG A 337 9.16 4.00 -11.39
C ARG A 337 9.30 2.64 -10.73
N ALA A 338 9.48 2.65 -9.42
CA ALA A 338 9.45 1.43 -8.60
C ALA A 338 8.67 1.71 -7.31
N GLY A 339 7.97 0.71 -6.80
CA GLY A 339 7.32 0.82 -5.50
C GLY A 339 8.35 0.88 -4.36
N CYS A 340 9.36 0.00 -4.43
CA CYS A 340 10.56 0.04 -3.59
C CYS A 340 11.78 -0.35 -4.42
N LEU A 341 12.92 0.32 -4.20
CA LEU A 341 14.20 0.04 -4.83
C LEU A 341 15.17 -0.54 -3.82
N PHE A 342 15.75 -1.70 -4.13
CA PHE A 342 16.80 -2.37 -3.36
C PHE A 342 18.11 -2.33 -4.15
N VAL A 343 19.21 -2.00 -3.50
CA VAL A 343 20.50 -1.77 -4.17
C VAL A 343 21.60 -2.57 -3.50
N GLY A 344 22.28 -3.35 -4.30
CA GLY A 344 23.44 -4.13 -3.89
C GLY A 344 23.12 -5.50 -3.30
N ALA A 345 24.13 -6.37 -3.30
CA ALA A 345 24.01 -7.76 -2.89
C ALA A 345 23.52 -8.00 -1.45
N ALA A 346 23.61 -6.97 -0.58
CA ALA A 346 23.08 -7.02 0.78
C ALA A 346 21.63 -6.52 0.90
N GLY A 347 21.00 -6.09 -0.19
CA GLY A 347 19.76 -5.33 -0.23
C GLY A 347 18.53 -6.09 -0.73
N GLY A 348 18.46 -7.39 -0.59
CA GLY A 348 17.34 -8.21 -1.10
C GLY A 348 15.95 -7.78 -0.62
N SER A 349 14.91 -7.95 -1.45
CA SER A 349 13.52 -7.52 -1.22
C SER A 349 12.94 -8.06 0.09
N ALA A 350 13.33 -9.27 0.49
CA ALA A 350 12.91 -9.88 1.75
C ALA A 350 13.22 -9.01 2.98
N PHE A 351 14.33 -8.25 2.97
CA PHE A 351 14.59 -7.31 4.07
C PHE A 351 13.54 -6.19 4.12
N GLY A 352 13.06 -5.71 2.96
CA GLY A 352 11.99 -4.73 2.87
C GLY A 352 10.68 -5.26 3.43
N ASP A 353 10.38 -6.51 3.17
CA ASP A 353 9.14 -7.17 3.63
C ASP A 353 9.08 -7.35 5.14
N TYR A 354 10.23 -7.52 5.80
CA TYR A 354 10.23 -7.90 7.21
C TYR A 354 10.86 -6.89 8.16
N ILE A 355 12.00 -6.23 7.81
CA ILE A 355 12.82 -5.59 8.84
C ILE A 355 13.51 -4.28 8.44
N ALA A 356 13.73 -3.99 7.15
CA ALA A 356 14.48 -2.81 6.71
C ALA A 356 13.85 -1.48 7.17
N GLY A 357 12.52 -1.45 7.31
CA GLY A 357 11.77 -0.27 7.71
C GLY A 357 11.09 0.45 6.54
N SER A 358 11.41 0.10 5.30
CA SER A 358 10.56 0.44 4.15
C SER A 358 9.19 -0.24 4.30
N ASN A 359 8.15 0.39 3.80
CA ASN A 359 6.81 -0.22 3.86
C ASN A 359 6.63 -1.18 2.69
N HIS A 360 6.14 -2.40 2.96
CA HIS A 360 5.88 -3.39 1.93
C HIS A 360 4.47 -3.33 1.32
N VAL A 361 3.60 -2.44 1.78
CA VAL A 361 2.34 -2.17 1.10
C VAL A 361 2.64 -1.21 -0.04
N LEU A 362 2.89 -1.78 -1.21
CA LEU A 362 3.47 -1.12 -2.37
C LEU A 362 2.47 -1.03 -3.53
N PRO A 363 2.64 -0.07 -4.44
CA PRO A 363 1.85 -0.03 -5.67
C PRO A 363 2.25 -1.17 -6.60
N THR A 364 1.29 -2.00 -6.99
CA THR A 364 1.47 -3.14 -7.88
C THR A 364 0.85 -2.90 -9.25
N GLY A 365 1.00 -3.84 -10.19
CA GLY A 365 0.33 -3.77 -11.49
C GLY A 365 0.74 -2.58 -12.35
N GLY A 366 1.95 -2.04 -12.17
CA GLY A 366 2.45 -0.86 -12.86
C GLY A 366 1.98 0.47 -12.25
N ALA A 367 1.32 0.45 -11.09
CA ALA A 367 0.86 1.66 -10.41
C ALA A 367 2.01 2.52 -9.83
N ALA A 368 3.24 1.97 -9.72
CA ALA A 368 4.42 2.73 -9.31
C ALA A 368 4.74 3.95 -10.21
N ARG A 369 4.07 4.07 -11.37
CA ARG A 369 4.12 5.28 -12.22
C ARG A 369 3.41 6.50 -11.61
N PHE A 370 2.49 6.32 -10.67
CA PHE A 370 1.66 7.40 -10.11
C PHE A 370 1.27 7.20 -8.65
N ALA A 371 1.53 6.04 -8.07
CA ALA A 371 1.25 5.73 -6.67
C ALA A 371 2.55 5.48 -5.89
N SER A 372 2.49 5.61 -4.58
CA SER A 372 3.62 5.45 -3.66
C SER A 372 3.34 4.33 -2.66
N ALA A 373 4.39 3.83 -2.01
CA ALA A 373 4.29 2.96 -0.85
C ALA A 373 3.43 3.57 0.26
N LEU A 374 2.80 2.73 1.08
CA LEU A 374 2.04 3.17 2.24
C LEU A 374 2.90 4.05 3.16
N SER A 375 2.38 5.20 3.49
CA SER A 375 3.06 6.21 4.30
C SER A 375 2.05 6.95 5.18
N PRO A 376 2.49 7.76 6.15
CA PRO A 376 1.60 8.58 6.95
C PRO A 376 0.65 9.47 6.14
N ALA A 377 1.00 9.82 4.90
CA ALA A 377 0.16 10.64 4.04
C ALA A 377 -1.19 9.98 3.69
N HIS A 378 -1.27 8.63 3.68
CA HIS A 378 -2.52 7.90 3.42
C HIS A 378 -3.51 8.00 4.59
N PHE A 379 -3.02 8.31 5.77
CA PHE A 379 -3.80 8.42 7.01
C PHE A 379 -4.05 9.87 7.44
N ARG A 380 -3.62 10.85 6.63
CA ARG A 380 -3.76 12.28 6.96
C ARG A 380 -4.39 13.04 5.80
N ARG A 381 -5.32 13.94 6.15
CA ARG A 381 -5.92 14.89 5.20
C ARG A 381 -5.20 16.22 5.29
N ARG A 382 -4.94 16.84 4.14
CA ARG A 382 -4.46 18.22 4.08
C ARG A 382 -5.56 19.16 3.67
N PHE A 383 -5.62 20.32 4.32
CA PHE A 383 -6.48 21.42 3.94
C PHE A 383 -5.79 22.76 4.19
N SER A 384 -6.28 23.82 3.52
CA SER A 384 -5.78 25.17 3.67
C SER A 384 -6.63 25.95 4.66
N GLU A 385 -6.00 26.55 5.67
CA GLU A 385 -6.58 27.56 6.54
C GLU A 385 -6.17 28.93 5.99
N VAL A 386 -7.14 29.74 5.54
CA VAL A 386 -6.90 31.00 4.84
C VAL A 386 -7.20 32.18 5.78
N ARG A 387 -6.22 33.04 6.00
CA ARG A 387 -6.33 34.24 6.84
C ARG A 387 -5.94 35.48 6.04
N ILE A 388 -6.94 36.16 5.46
CA ILE A 388 -6.72 37.30 4.54
C ILE A 388 -6.48 38.61 5.30
N GLY A 389 -7.15 38.85 6.41
CA GLY A 389 -6.94 40.03 7.24
C GLY A 389 -6.98 41.35 6.46
N GLY A 390 -5.96 42.18 6.66
CA GLY A 390 -5.85 43.50 6.02
C GLY A 390 -5.64 43.49 4.50
N ALA A 391 -5.32 42.36 3.90
CA ALA A 391 -5.16 42.20 2.46
C ALA A 391 -6.51 42.19 1.69
N ALA A 392 -7.65 42.08 2.39
CA ALA A 392 -8.96 41.90 1.78
C ALA A 392 -9.29 42.93 0.70
N ALA A 393 -8.92 44.19 0.91
CA ALA A 393 -9.19 45.27 -0.07
C ALA A 393 -8.40 45.11 -1.38
N ALA A 394 -7.13 44.72 -1.29
CA ALA A 394 -6.29 44.47 -2.47
C ALA A 394 -6.77 43.28 -3.26
N LEU A 395 -7.04 42.18 -2.54
CA LEU A 395 -7.48 40.92 -3.14
C LEU A 395 -8.87 41.05 -3.77
N ALA A 396 -9.81 41.75 -3.13
CA ALA A 396 -11.13 42.02 -3.70
C ALA A 396 -11.06 42.82 -5.01
N ARG A 397 -10.22 43.87 -5.05
CA ARG A 397 -10.01 44.64 -6.29
C ARG A 397 -9.47 43.80 -7.44
N ALA A 398 -8.58 42.87 -7.15
CA ALA A 398 -8.00 41.99 -8.17
C ALA A 398 -8.97 40.86 -8.59
N ALA A 399 -9.69 40.26 -7.64
CA ALA A 399 -10.47 39.04 -7.87
C ALA A 399 -11.95 39.32 -8.29
N ALA A 400 -12.58 40.41 -7.85
CA ALA A 400 -13.97 40.68 -8.20
C ALA A 400 -14.22 40.82 -9.71
N PRO A 401 -13.34 41.46 -10.52
CA PRO A 401 -13.50 41.46 -11.98
C PRO A 401 -13.43 40.07 -12.60
N VAL A 402 -12.60 39.19 -12.07
CA VAL A 402 -12.48 37.79 -12.53
C VAL A 402 -13.78 37.02 -12.26
N ALA A 403 -14.31 37.12 -11.04
CA ALA A 403 -15.58 36.49 -10.70
C ALA A 403 -16.74 36.96 -11.59
N ARG A 404 -16.77 38.27 -11.94
CA ARG A 404 -17.76 38.80 -12.89
C ARG A 404 -17.57 38.29 -14.32
N ALA A 405 -16.33 38.13 -14.75
CA ALA A 405 -16.03 37.57 -16.08
C ALA A 405 -16.50 36.13 -16.19
N GLU A 406 -16.50 35.36 -15.08
CA GLU A 406 -17.06 34.04 -14.97
C GLU A 406 -18.60 34.02 -14.79
N GLY A 407 -19.26 35.16 -14.66
CA GLY A 407 -20.70 35.28 -14.43
C GLY A 407 -21.12 35.18 -12.96
N PHE A 408 -20.18 35.19 -12.00
CA PHE A 408 -20.44 35.02 -10.57
C PHE A 408 -20.52 36.37 -9.82
N GLU A 409 -21.55 37.17 -10.06
CA GLU A 409 -21.75 38.49 -9.43
C GLU A 409 -21.77 38.43 -7.90
N LEU A 410 -22.39 37.40 -7.31
CA LEU A 410 -22.47 37.27 -5.85
C LEU A 410 -21.08 37.00 -5.23
N HIS A 411 -20.17 36.31 -5.92
CA HIS A 411 -18.78 36.14 -5.48
C HIS A 411 -18.05 37.48 -5.44
N ALA A 412 -18.18 38.27 -6.51
CA ALA A 412 -17.59 39.60 -6.57
C ALA A 412 -18.09 40.48 -5.40
N ARG A 413 -19.42 40.59 -5.23
CA ARG A 413 -20.04 41.33 -4.14
C ARG A 413 -19.66 40.83 -2.76
N SER A 414 -19.49 39.53 -2.60
CA SER A 414 -19.04 38.91 -1.33
C SER A 414 -17.64 39.37 -0.93
N MET A 415 -16.71 39.46 -1.88
CA MET A 415 -15.35 39.95 -1.63
C MET A 415 -15.37 41.47 -1.33
N GLU A 416 -16.10 42.26 -2.13
CA GLU A 416 -16.20 43.72 -1.98
C GLU A 416 -16.86 44.13 -0.66
N ALA A 417 -17.83 43.40 -0.18
CA ALA A 417 -18.49 43.66 1.09
C ALA A 417 -17.54 43.60 2.30
N ARG A 418 -16.51 42.72 2.26
CA ARG A 418 -15.51 42.58 3.33
C ARG A 418 -14.54 43.76 3.40
N VAL A 419 -14.37 44.52 2.32
CA VAL A 419 -13.55 45.72 2.31
C VAL A 419 -14.16 46.82 3.20
N ARG A 420 -15.48 46.92 3.26
CA ARG A 420 -16.20 47.94 4.04
C ARG A 420 -16.13 47.68 5.56
N GLN A 421 -15.97 46.45 5.99
CA GLN A 421 -15.89 46.13 7.43
C GLN A 421 -14.51 46.45 8.03
N ASN A 422 -13.44 46.39 7.23
CA ASN A 422 -12.07 46.66 7.71
C ASN A 422 -11.73 48.17 7.69
N GLY A 423 -12.58 49.02 7.18
CA GLY A 423 -12.39 50.49 7.18
C GLY A 423 -13.10 51.23 8.31
N SER A 424 -13.73 50.50 9.24
CA SER A 424 -14.55 51.09 10.35
C SER A 424 -13.96 50.82 11.75
N SER A 425 -12.66 50.50 11.84
CA SER A 425 -11.93 50.32 13.10
C SER A 425 -10.78 51.29 13.25
#